data_212558bed058de6dc01aea81f68ec064
#
_entry.id   212558bed058de6dc01aea81f68ec064
#
_cell.length_a   1.000
_cell.length_b   1.000
_cell.length_c   1.000
_cell.angle_alpha   90.00
_cell.angle_beta   90.00
_cell.angle_gamma   90.00
#
_symmetry.space_group_name_H-M   'P 1'
#
loop_
_entity.id
_entity.type
_entity.pdbx_description
1 polymer ?
#
loop_
_entity_poly.entity_id
_entity_poly.type
_entity_poly.pdbx_seq_one_letter_code
_entity_poly.pdbx_strand_id
1 'polypeptide(L)'
;MSPAASEQVWQPPALGELLRWGLPAQNTLDAWVVRGLALLARRQVLTVTGLDHIRAVHDPFIVAINHSTRTESLLVPALMVLHRGGRLVHFFADWNFRLLPGIGLIYRRAQTITVTRKSAKPAFLNVLKPLYMKPPGALNSARLYLETGRSVGIFPEGTVNRDPVRLLPGHRGAAYLSLATGTPVVPVGIRFPEAAGRIGDHARMEVEIGAPLAPPRPNSRRPTRIELAGWHATLMGEISRLAGKTWNPNSTIGDQP
;
A
#
# COMPACT_ATOMS: atom_id res chain seq x y z
N MET A 1 0.30 14.34 -31.75
CA MET A 1 -0.68 14.08 -30.68
C MET A 1 -0.98 12.58 -30.73
N SER A 2 -0.36 11.80 -29.84
CA SER A 2 -0.66 10.37 -29.71
C SER A 2 -2.03 10.24 -29.02
N PRO A 3 -2.93 9.37 -29.47
CA PRO A 3 -4.20 9.19 -28.79
C PRO A 3 -3.91 8.71 -27.36
N ALA A 4 -4.53 9.35 -26.37
CA ALA A 4 -4.50 8.91 -25.00
C ALA A 4 -4.92 7.43 -24.98
N ALA A 5 -4.01 6.54 -24.54
CA ALA A 5 -4.35 5.15 -24.32
C ALA A 5 -5.58 5.15 -23.41
N SER A 6 -6.67 4.58 -23.86
CA SER A 6 -7.90 4.44 -23.08
C SER A 6 -7.51 3.71 -21.78
N GLU A 7 -7.57 4.42 -20.66
CA GLU A 7 -7.23 3.90 -19.37
C GLU A 7 -8.12 2.70 -19.07
N GLN A 8 -7.54 1.51 -19.12
CA GLN A 8 -8.31 0.28 -19.06
C GLN A 8 -8.86 0.13 -17.65
N VAL A 9 -10.16 0.34 -17.51
CA VAL A 9 -10.89 0.13 -16.26
C VAL A 9 -11.02 -1.37 -16.03
N TRP A 10 -10.42 -1.87 -14.96
CA TRP A 10 -10.48 -3.26 -14.58
C TRP A 10 -11.42 -3.46 -13.38
N GLN A 11 -12.16 -4.55 -13.40
CA GLN A 11 -13.02 -4.98 -12.30
C GLN A 11 -12.57 -6.34 -11.79
N PRO A 12 -12.73 -6.62 -10.48
CA PRO A 12 -12.37 -7.92 -9.94
C PRO A 12 -13.11 -9.06 -10.67
N PRO A 13 -12.38 -10.08 -11.18
CA PRO A 13 -12.92 -11.09 -12.05
C PRO A 13 -13.93 -12.01 -11.38
N ALA A 14 -14.81 -12.63 -12.15
CA ALA A 14 -15.77 -13.60 -11.66
C ALA A 14 -15.08 -14.86 -11.13
N LEU A 15 -15.79 -15.68 -10.32
CA LEU A 15 -15.20 -16.89 -9.71
C LEU A 15 -14.58 -17.82 -10.76
N GLY A 16 -15.26 -18.07 -11.87
CA GLY A 16 -14.75 -18.96 -12.93
C GLY A 16 -13.49 -18.42 -13.62
N GLU A 17 -13.33 -17.10 -13.71
CA GLU A 17 -12.12 -16.46 -14.22
C GLU A 17 -11.00 -16.52 -13.19
N LEU A 18 -11.30 -16.26 -11.91
CA LEU A 18 -10.34 -16.37 -10.82
C LEU A 18 -9.73 -17.75 -10.70
N LEU A 19 -10.52 -18.80 -10.88
CA LEU A 19 -10.05 -20.18 -10.83
C LEU A 19 -9.06 -20.50 -11.95
N ARG A 20 -9.24 -19.89 -13.13
CA ARG A 20 -8.35 -20.03 -14.29
C ARG A 20 -7.20 -19.02 -14.32
N TRP A 21 -7.24 -18.00 -13.44
CA TRP A 21 -6.21 -16.95 -13.43
C TRP A 21 -4.85 -17.52 -13.02
N GLY A 22 -3.86 -17.38 -13.89
CA GLY A 22 -2.52 -17.89 -13.68
C GLY A 22 -1.76 -17.12 -12.59
N LEU A 23 -1.21 -17.84 -11.62
CA LEU A 23 -0.39 -17.28 -10.54
C LEU A 23 0.95 -18.02 -10.46
N PRO A 24 1.79 -17.98 -11.53
CA PRO A 24 3.00 -18.78 -11.62
C PRO A 24 4.03 -18.46 -10.53
N ALA A 25 3.99 -17.27 -9.93
CA ALA A 25 4.90 -16.88 -8.86
C ALA A 25 4.46 -17.34 -7.46
N GLN A 26 3.31 -18.07 -7.34
CA GLN A 26 2.77 -18.54 -6.07
C GLN A 26 2.72 -20.07 -6.01
N ASN A 27 2.91 -20.63 -4.81
CA ASN A 27 2.55 -22.02 -4.56
C ASN A 27 1.01 -22.19 -4.49
N THR A 28 0.53 -23.42 -4.52
CA THR A 28 -0.91 -23.75 -4.56
C THR A 28 -1.69 -23.10 -3.43
N LEU A 29 -1.20 -23.15 -2.19
CA LEU A 29 -1.90 -22.58 -1.02
C LEU A 29 -1.97 -21.06 -1.10
N ASP A 30 -0.86 -20.41 -1.44
CA ASP A 30 -0.82 -18.94 -1.55
C ASP A 30 -1.69 -18.45 -2.71
N ALA A 31 -1.73 -19.18 -3.82
CA ALA A 31 -2.63 -18.92 -4.93
C ALA A 31 -4.11 -18.98 -4.50
N TRP A 32 -4.50 -19.94 -3.67
CA TRP A 32 -5.86 -20.01 -3.12
C TRP A 32 -6.18 -18.85 -2.16
N VAL A 33 -5.21 -18.43 -1.33
CA VAL A 33 -5.37 -17.24 -0.47
C VAL A 33 -5.59 -15.99 -1.31
N VAL A 34 -4.78 -15.77 -2.34
CA VAL A 34 -4.92 -14.61 -3.24
C VAL A 34 -6.28 -14.64 -3.94
N ARG A 35 -6.70 -15.78 -4.48
CA ARG A 35 -8.02 -15.92 -5.12
C ARG A 35 -9.17 -15.66 -4.16
N GLY A 36 -9.08 -16.17 -2.93
CA GLY A 36 -10.09 -15.93 -1.89
C GLY A 36 -10.23 -14.45 -1.54
N LEU A 37 -9.10 -13.75 -1.36
CA LEU A 37 -9.11 -12.31 -1.10
C LEU A 37 -9.61 -11.51 -2.32
N ALA A 38 -9.26 -11.91 -3.54
CA ALA A 38 -9.76 -11.29 -4.75
C ALA A 38 -11.29 -11.50 -4.93
N LEU A 39 -11.79 -12.68 -4.53
CA LEU A 39 -13.24 -12.94 -4.52
C LEU A 39 -13.97 -12.04 -3.50
N LEU A 40 -13.38 -11.83 -2.31
CA LEU A 40 -13.91 -10.88 -1.33
C LEU A 40 -13.86 -9.44 -1.85
N ALA A 41 -12.80 -9.08 -2.57
CA ALA A 41 -12.64 -7.76 -3.16
C ALA A 41 -13.77 -7.39 -4.12
N ARG A 42 -14.37 -8.35 -4.83
CA ARG A 42 -15.53 -8.10 -5.71
C ARG A 42 -16.72 -7.41 -5.05
N ARG A 43 -16.85 -7.56 -3.73
CA ARG A 43 -17.95 -6.93 -2.98
C ARG A 43 -17.68 -5.46 -2.65
N GLN A 44 -16.42 -5.06 -2.61
CA GLN A 44 -16.01 -3.74 -2.12
C GLN A 44 -15.24 -2.91 -3.17
N VAL A 45 -14.53 -3.55 -4.09
CA VAL A 45 -13.80 -2.84 -5.15
C VAL A 45 -14.67 -2.73 -6.39
N LEU A 46 -15.01 -1.51 -6.77
CA LEU A 46 -15.81 -1.18 -7.94
C LEU A 46 -14.97 -1.26 -9.21
N THR A 47 -13.87 -0.53 -9.20
CA THR A 47 -12.96 -0.39 -10.34
C THR A 47 -11.53 -0.25 -9.88
N VAL A 48 -10.60 -0.68 -10.74
CA VAL A 48 -9.16 -0.42 -10.60
C VAL A 48 -8.67 0.12 -11.94
N THR A 49 -7.95 1.24 -11.91
CA THR A 49 -7.31 1.83 -13.09
C THR A 49 -5.80 1.91 -12.90
N GLY A 50 -5.05 2.04 -14.01
CA GLY A 50 -3.59 2.20 -13.96
C GLY A 50 -2.80 0.94 -13.59
N LEU A 51 -3.37 -0.25 -13.70
CA LEU A 51 -2.71 -1.53 -13.36
C LEU A 51 -1.41 -1.76 -14.13
N ASP A 52 -1.25 -1.17 -15.31
CA ASP A 52 -0.03 -1.28 -16.11
C ASP A 52 1.19 -0.67 -15.39
N HIS A 53 0.99 0.32 -14.52
CA HIS A 53 2.05 0.96 -13.76
C HIS A 53 2.71 0.05 -12.71
N ILE A 54 2.04 -1.03 -12.32
CA ILE A 54 2.53 -2.00 -11.33
C ILE A 54 2.88 -3.36 -11.92
N ARG A 55 3.00 -3.49 -13.25
CA ARG A 55 3.39 -4.76 -13.88
C ARG A 55 4.75 -5.23 -13.35
N ALA A 56 4.91 -6.54 -13.29
CA ALA A 56 6.12 -7.19 -12.76
C ALA A 56 7.42 -6.77 -13.47
N VAL A 57 7.32 -6.34 -14.73
CA VAL A 57 8.45 -5.85 -15.53
C VAL A 57 9.02 -4.52 -14.99
N HIS A 58 8.25 -3.79 -14.20
CA HIS A 58 8.65 -2.49 -13.62
C HIS A 58 9.29 -2.63 -12.23
N ASP A 59 9.46 -3.85 -11.69
CA ASP A 59 10.13 -4.08 -10.40
C ASP A 59 11.60 -3.59 -10.43
N PRO A 60 12.10 -2.99 -9.35
CA PRO A 60 11.40 -2.66 -8.12
C PRO A 60 10.73 -1.28 -8.17
N PHE A 61 9.64 -1.13 -7.42
CA PHE A 61 8.98 0.15 -7.17
C PHE A 61 8.45 0.22 -5.73
N ILE A 62 8.09 1.42 -5.28
CA ILE A 62 7.45 1.67 -4.00
C ILE A 62 6.00 2.06 -4.27
N VAL A 63 5.03 1.29 -3.78
CA VAL A 63 3.61 1.69 -3.80
C VAL A 63 3.32 2.53 -2.57
N ALA A 64 2.72 3.71 -2.75
CA ALA A 64 2.28 4.58 -1.66
C ALA A 64 0.77 4.82 -1.78
N ILE A 65 -0.01 4.36 -0.78
CA ILE A 65 -1.49 4.30 -0.82
C ILE A 65 -2.07 5.04 0.38
N ASN A 66 -3.14 5.83 0.21
CA ASN A 66 -3.92 6.35 1.34
C ASN A 66 -4.62 5.21 2.11
N HIS A 67 -4.94 5.43 3.38
CA HIS A 67 -5.43 4.38 4.27
C HIS A 67 -6.73 4.78 4.96
N SER A 68 -7.87 4.35 4.45
CA SER A 68 -9.20 4.77 4.94
C SER A 68 -9.97 3.67 5.65
N THR A 69 -9.71 2.39 5.34
CA THR A 69 -10.38 1.24 5.94
C THR A 69 -9.40 0.13 6.32
N ARG A 70 -9.82 -0.81 7.14
CA ARG A 70 -8.99 -1.98 7.46
C ARG A 70 -8.99 -3.01 6.33
N THR A 71 -10.10 -3.14 5.62
CA THR A 71 -10.27 -4.14 4.57
C THR A 71 -9.45 -3.83 3.32
N GLU A 72 -9.28 -2.56 2.95
CA GLU A 72 -8.47 -2.17 1.80
C GLU A 72 -7.02 -2.65 1.92
N SER A 73 -6.46 -2.66 3.15
CA SER A 73 -5.08 -3.11 3.39
C SER A 73 -4.82 -4.60 3.12
N LEU A 74 -5.88 -5.38 2.95
CA LEU A 74 -5.82 -6.78 2.52
C LEU A 74 -6.25 -6.94 1.07
N LEU A 75 -7.35 -6.29 0.68
CA LEU A 75 -7.98 -6.51 -0.61
C LEU A 75 -7.19 -5.87 -1.76
N VAL A 76 -6.75 -4.62 -1.60
CA VAL A 76 -6.00 -3.91 -2.66
C VAL A 76 -4.65 -4.56 -2.93
N PRO A 77 -3.81 -4.90 -1.92
CA PRO A 77 -2.61 -5.68 -2.15
C PRO A 77 -2.86 -7.05 -2.81
N ALA A 78 -3.93 -7.75 -2.44
CA ALA A 78 -4.26 -9.04 -3.05
C ALA A 78 -4.60 -8.90 -4.54
N LEU A 79 -5.33 -7.86 -4.94
CA LEU A 79 -5.61 -7.56 -6.35
C LEU A 79 -4.35 -7.19 -7.12
N MET A 80 -3.44 -6.43 -6.50
CA MET A 80 -2.13 -6.13 -7.11
C MET A 80 -1.34 -7.42 -7.35
N VAL A 81 -1.27 -8.34 -6.36
CA VAL A 81 -0.59 -9.63 -6.49
C VAL A 81 -1.26 -10.49 -7.58
N LEU A 82 -2.59 -10.53 -7.63
CA LEU A 82 -3.35 -11.24 -8.67
C LEU A 82 -2.94 -10.76 -10.07
N HIS A 83 -3.01 -9.44 -10.30
CA HIS A 83 -2.69 -8.81 -11.59
C HIS A 83 -1.22 -9.03 -12.00
N ARG A 84 -0.30 -9.14 -11.04
CA ARG A 84 1.13 -9.36 -11.24
C ARG A 84 1.52 -10.83 -11.41
N GLY A 85 0.57 -11.73 -11.67
CA GLY A 85 0.82 -13.17 -11.80
C GLY A 85 1.33 -13.82 -10.52
N GLY A 86 0.98 -13.28 -9.38
CA GLY A 86 1.39 -13.77 -8.06
C GLY A 86 2.65 -13.08 -7.50
N ARG A 87 3.33 -12.19 -8.22
CA ARG A 87 4.51 -11.48 -7.67
C ARG A 87 4.09 -10.53 -6.56
N LEU A 88 4.74 -10.70 -5.40
CA LEU A 88 4.41 -9.94 -4.21
C LEU A 88 4.81 -8.46 -4.31
N VAL A 89 4.05 -7.62 -3.62
CA VAL A 89 4.45 -6.30 -3.13
C VAL A 89 4.49 -6.41 -1.61
N HIS A 90 5.64 -6.14 -1.00
CA HIS A 90 5.89 -6.37 0.42
C HIS A 90 5.43 -5.17 1.25
N PHE A 91 4.22 -5.24 1.80
CA PHE A 91 3.64 -4.14 2.58
C PHE A 91 4.18 -4.06 4.00
N PHE A 92 4.27 -2.84 4.52
CA PHE A 92 4.49 -2.61 5.94
C PHE A 92 3.23 -2.99 6.71
N ALA A 93 3.40 -3.81 7.75
CA ALA A 93 2.33 -4.26 8.62
C ALA A 93 2.73 -4.20 10.09
N ASP A 94 1.78 -3.80 10.94
CA ASP A 94 2.00 -3.81 12.39
C ASP A 94 2.14 -5.25 12.89
N TRP A 95 3.07 -5.48 13.81
CA TRP A 95 3.35 -6.78 14.40
C TRP A 95 2.12 -7.41 15.06
N ASN A 96 1.20 -6.58 15.59
CA ASN A 96 -0.05 -7.03 16.21
C ASN A 96 -0.91 -7.91 15.30
N PHE A 97 -0.90 -7.64 13.99
CA PHE A 97 -1.67 -8.43 13.04
C PHE A 97 -1.16 -9.86 12.87
N ARG A 98 0.12 -10.11 13.22
CA ARG A 98 0.67 -11.46 13.23
C ARG A 98 0.13 -12.34 14.37
N LEU A 99 -0.46 -11.73 15.39
CA LEU A 99 -1.09 -12.43 16.51
C LEU A 99 -2.53 -12.87 16.19
N LEU A 100 -3.15 -12.33 15.14
CA LEU A 100 -4.51 -12.65 14.76
C LEU A 100 -4.54 -13.94 13.93
N PRO A 101 -5.32 -14.97 14.34
CA PRO A 101 -5.50 -16.18 13.55
C PRO A 101 -5.97 -15.85 12.12
N GLY A 102 -5.46 -16.56 11.12
CA GLY A 102 -5.75 -16.29 9.70
C GLY A 102 -5.01 -15.09 9.13
N ILE A 103 -5.18 -13.89 9.71
CA ILE A 103 -4.49 -12.67 9.24
C ILE A 103 -2.97 -12.82 9.42
N GLY A 104 -2.51 -13.35 10.55
CA GLY A 104 -1.10 -13.62 10.79
C GLY A 104 -0.49 -14.58 9.76
N LEU A 105 -1.25 -15.57 9.33
CA LEU A 105 -0.84 -16.49 8.27
C LEU A 105 -0.71 -15.75 6.92
N ILE A 106 -1.70 -14.95 6.54
CA ILE A 106 -1.69 -14.14 5.32
C ILE A 106 -0.46 -13.22 5.32
N TYR A 107 -0.22 -12.48 6.40
CA TYR A 107 0.91 -11.55 6.50
C TYR A 107 2.27 -12.25 6.47
N ARG A 108 2.37 -13.45 7.06
CA ARG A 108 3.57 -14.27 6.97
C ARG A 108 3.83 -14.73 5.54
N ARG A 109 2.78 -15.17 4.83
CA ARG A 109 2.85 -15.62 3.43
C ARG A 109 3.12 -14.47 2.45
N ALA A 110 2.51 -13.31 2.67
CA ALA A 110 2.78 -12.10 1.92
C ALA A 110 4.16 -11.48 2.23
N GLN A 111 4.95 -12.09 3.14
CA GLN A 111 6.29 -11.62 3.54
C GLN A 111 6.28 -10.14 3.93
N THR A 112 5.28 -9.72 4.71
CA THR A 112 5.12 -8.33 5.11
C THR A 112 6.29 -7.85 5.97
N ILE A 113 6.64 -6.58 5.80
CA ILE A 113 7.68 -5.90 6.58
C ILE A 113 7.08 -5.50 7.93
N THR A 114 7.55 -6.13 9.00
CA THR A 114 6.98 -5.94 10.33
C THR A 114 7.39 -4.60 10.94
N VAL A 115 6.39 -3.81 11.36
CA VAL A 115 6.56 -2.57 12.12
C VAL A 115 6.19 -2.81 13.57
N THR A 116 7.05 -2.39 14.51
CA THR A 116 6.88 -2.62 15.96
C THR A 116 6.63 -1.34 16.76
N ARG A 117 6.19 -0.24 16.11
CA ARG A 117 6.00 1.05 16.81
C ARG A 117 4.79 1.05 17.74
N LYS A 118 3.69 0.45 17.34
CA LYS A 118 2.45 0.44 18.13
C LYS A 118 2.48 -0.58 19.26
N SER A 119 1.78 -0.27 20.34
CA SER A 119 1.51 -1.23 21.42
C SER A 119 0.36 -2.16 21.02
N ALA A 120 0.38 -3.38 21.54
CA ALA A 120 -0.71 -4.34 21.33
C ALA A 120 -1.99 -3.93 22.07
N LYS A 121 -3.10 -4.35 21.53
CA LYS A 121 -4.40 -4.33 22.21
C LYS A 121 -4.99 -5.75 22.19
N PRO A 122 -5.19 -6.39 23.34
CA PRO A 122 -4.97 -5.91 24.72
C PRO A 122 -3.49 -5.78 25.11
N ALA A 123 -3.22 -4.93 26.11
CA ALA A 123 -1.85 -4.49 26.47
C ALA A 123 -0.91 -5.63 26.93
N PHE A 124 -1.45 -6.71 27.52
CA PHE A 124 -0.65 -7.84 28.00
C PHE A 124 0.11 -8.55 26.85
N LEU A 125 -0.38 -8.48 25.62
CA LEU A 125 0.30 -9.06 24.46
C LEU A 125 1.63 -8.36 24.12
N ASN A 126 1.92 -7.18 24.70
CA ASN A 126 3.21 -6.51 24.50
C ASN A 126 4.41 -7.32 25.00
N VAL A 127 4.21 -8.31 25.90
CA VAL A 127 5.26 -9.25 26.30
C VAL A 127 5.83 -10.03 25.10
N LEU A 128 5.04 -10.22 24.04
CA LEU A 128 5.46 -10.90 22.81
C LEU A 128 6.17 -9.97 21.82
N LYS A 129 6.10 -8.65 22.03
CA LYS A 129 6.68 -7.65 21.10
C LYS A 129 8.16 -7.87 20.79
N PRO A 130 9.04 -8.21 21.75
CA PRO A 130 10.46 -8.46 21.50
C PRO A 130 10.72 -9.56 20.47
N LEU A 131 9.85 -10.58 20.36
CA LEU A 131 9.95 -11.67 19.38
C LEU A 131 9.84 -11.18 17.94
N TYR A 132 9.22 -10.01 17.72
CA TYR A 132 9.01 -9.38 16.42
C TYR A 132 9.97 -8.22 16.16
N MET A 133 10.74 -7.78 17.16
CA MET A 133 11.77 -6.74 17.02
C MET A 133 13.07 -7.34 16.50
N LYS A 134 13.09 -7.66 15.20
CA LYS A 134 14.28 -8.23 14.55
C LYS A 134 15.07 -7.15 13.79
N PRO A 135 16.41 -7.11 13.92
CA PRO A 135 17.26 -6.35 13.00
C PRO A 135 17.23 -6.99 11.59
N PRO A 136 17.43 -6.21 10.52
CA PRO A 136 17.46 -4.75 10.52
C PRO A 136 16.05 -4.19 10.69
N GLY A 137 15.85 -3.00 11.27
CA GLY A 137 14.51 -2.41 11.43
C GLY A 137 13.74 -2.28 10.11
N ALA A 138 12.44 -1.99 10.19
CA ALA A 138 11.50 -2.06 9.05
C ALA A 138 11.96 -1.29 7.79
N LEU A 139 12.50 -0.07 7.93
CA LEU A 139 13.00 0.71 6.80
C LEU A 139 14.24 0.08 6.15
N ASN A 140 15.15 -0.50 6.94
CA ASN A 140 16.32 -1.18 6.40
C ASN A 140 15.92 -2.49 5.70
N SER A 141 14.93 -3.21 6.22
CA SER A 141 14.37 -4.39 5.55
C SER A 141 13.74 -4.02 4.20
N ALA A 142 12.99 -2.92 4.16
CA ALA A 142 12.40 -2.41 2.92
C ALA A 142 13.48 -2.01 1.90
N ARG A 143 14.53 -1.34 2.37
CA ARG A 143 15.67 -0.98 1.53
C ARG A 143 16.32 -2.22 0.91
N LEU A 144 16.59 -3.26 1.70
CA LEU A 144 17.14 -4.52 1.20
C LEU A 144 16.22 -5.19 0.16
N TYR A 145 14.90 -5.11 0.36
CA TYR A 145 13.95 -5.62 -0.64
C TYR A 145 14.07 -4.87 -1.96
N LEU A 146 14.10 -3.54 -1.94
CA LEU A 146 14.27 -2.72 -3.13
C LEU A 146 15.60 -2.98 -3.83
N GLU A 147 16.71 -3.03 -3.08
CA GLU A 147 18.05 -3.32 -3.60
C GLU A 147 18.15 -4.73 -4.22
N THR A 148 17.30 -5.67 -3.81
CA THR A 148 17.19 -7.02 -4.38
C THR A 148 16.10 -7.18 -5.45
N GLY A 149 15.59 -6.07 -6.00
CA GLY A 149 14.60 -6.09 -7.08
C GLY A 149 13.17 -6.43 -6.64
N ARG A 150 12.84 -6.29 -5.34
CA ARG A 150 11.51 -6.55 -4.81
C ARG A 150 10.78 -5.25 -4.51
N SER A 151 9.52 -5.16 -4.93
CA SER A 151 8.69 -3.98 -4.69
C SER A 151 8.12 -3.97 -3.28
N VAL A 152 7.97 -2.77 -2.70
CA VAL A 152 7.42 -2.57 -1.36
C VAL A 152 6.16 -1.70 -1.39
N GLY A 153 5.26 -1.88 -0.42
CA GLY A 153 4.03 -1.11 -0.28
C GLY A 153 3.97 -0.40 1.07
N ILE A 154 3.58 0.85 1.07
CA ILE A 154 3.51 1.69 2.26
C ILE A 154 2.15 2.42 2.28
N PHE A 155 1.55 2.51 3.45
CA PHE A 155 0.48 3.44 3.75
C PHE A 155 1.10 4.65 4.48
N PRO A 156 1.36 5.78 3.80
CA PRO A 156 2.09 6.90 4.41
C PRO A 156 1.38 7.46 5.65
N GLU A 157 0.06 7.44 5.69
CA GLU A 157 -0.73 7.90 6.85
C GLU A 157 -0.43 7.11 8.13
N GLY A 158 0.06 5.86 8.02
CA GLY A 158 0.48 5.00 9.14
C GLY A 158 -0.65 4.56 10.07
N THR A 159 -1.87 4.99 9.83
CA THR A 159 -3.09 4.61 10.55
C THR A 159 -4.30 4.74 9.64
N VAL A 160 -5.40 4.08 10.01
CA VAL A 160 -6.68 4.20 9.28
C VAL A 160 -7.24 5.61 9.50
N ASN A 161 -7.47 6.31 8.41
CA ASN A 161 -8.07 7.63 8.35
C ASN A 161 -9.45 7.55 7.69
N ARG A 162 -10.51 7.59 8.48
CA ARG A 162 -11.90 7.47 8.02
C ARG A 162 -12.53 8.77 7.53
N ASP A 163 -11.75 9.84 7.49
CA ASP A 163 -12.19 11.13 6.94
C ASP A 163 -12.37 11.00 5.42
N PRO A 164 -13.55 11.30 4.86
CA PRO A 164 -13.80 11.22 3.42
C PRO A 164 -13.13 12.34 2.63
N VAL A 165 -12.77 13.45 3.28
CA VAL A 165 -12.33 14.68 2.62
C VAL A 165 -10.82 14.94 2.78
N ARG A 166 -10.22 14.51 3.90
CA ARG A 166 -8.85 14.89 4.26
C ARG A 166 -7.93 13.70 4.41
N LEU A 167 -6.68 13.84 3.96
CA LEU A 167 -5.58 12.93 4.29
C LEU A 167 -4.86 13.42 5.55
N LEU A 168 -4.27 12.48 6.29
CA LEU A 168 -3.32 12.80 7.35
C LEU A 168 -2.00 13.34 6.76
N PRO A 169 -1.17 14.06 7.55
CA PRO A 169 0.12 14.57 7.08
C PRO A 169 1.05 13.51 6.51
N GLY A 170 0.93 12.28 7.01
CA GLY A 170 1.72 11.14 6.58
C GLY A 170 3.14 11.08 7.16
N HIS A 171 3.73 9.90 7.08
CA HIS A 171 5.12 9.64 7.45
C HIS A 171 6.02 9.66 6.22
N ARG A 172 7.20 10.21 6.33
CA ARG A 172 8.17 10.39 5.24
C ARG A 172 8.88 9.10 4.80
N GLY A 173 8.43 7.93 5.23
CA GLY A 173 9.08 6.63 4.97
C GLY A 173 9.19 6.30 3.48
N ALA A 174 8.13 6.49 2.68
CA ALA A 174 8.14 6.27 1.24
C ALA A 174 9.13 7.20 0.54
N ALA A 175 9.09 8.50 0.87
CA ALA A 175 10.00 9.50 0.33
C ALA A 175 11.47 9.19 0.68
N TYR A 176 11.73 8.78 1.93
CA TYR A 176 13.08 8.40 2.36
C TYR A 176 13.61 7.19 1.58
N LEU A 177 12.83 6.12 1.47
CA LEU A 177 13.24 4.93 0.72
C LEU A 177 13.51 5.26 -0.74
N SER A 178 12.61 6.01 -1.38
CA SER A 178 12.75 6.42 -2.77
C SER A 178 14.02 7.22 -3.02
N LEU A 179 14.29 8.26 -2.22
CA LEU A 179 15.51 9.06 -2.33
C LEU A 179 16.79 8.25 -2.02
N ALA A 180 16.72 7.34 -1.03
CA ALA A 180 17.88 6.56 -0.62
C ALA A 180 18.26 5.44 -1.59
N THR A 181 17.29 4.92 -2.37
CA THR A 181 17.50 3.80 -3.30
C THR A 181 17.41 4.20 -4.78
N GLY A 182 16.94 5.41 -5.08
CA GLY A 182 16.64 5.82 -6.45
C GLY A 182 15.38 5.15 -7.03
N THR A 183 14.63 4.41 -6.23
CA THR A 183 13.46 3.65 -6.68
C THR A 183 12.25 4.57 -6.91
N PRO A 184 11.52 4.43 -8.02
CA PRO A 184 10.32 5.21 -8.28
C PRO A 184 9.20 4.86 -7.30
N VAL A 185 8.33 5.84 -7.03
CA VAL A 185 7.11 5.65 -6.23
C VAL A 185 5.90 5.64 -7.15
N VAL A 186 5.07 4.61 -7.02
CA VAL A 186 3.76 4.52 -7.66
C VAL A 186 2.72 4.99 -6.64
N PRO A 187 2.15 6.19 -6.80
CA PRO A 187 1.11 6.69 -5.93
C PRO A 187 -0.21 5.99 -6.24
N VAL A 188 -1.00 5.69 -5.21
CA VAL A 188 -2.32 5.06 -5.37
C VAL A 188 -3.34 5.81 -4.53
N GLY A 189 -4.43 6.20 -5.16
CA GLY A 189 -5.58 6.79 -4.52
C GLY A 189 -6.73 5.79 -4.38
N ILE A 190 -7.29 5.69 -3.18
CA ILE A 190 -8.52 4.94 -2.93
C ILE A 190 -9.61 5.94 -2.62
N ARG A 191 -10.68 5.92 -3.43
CA ARG A 191 -11.88 6.74 -3.32
C ARG A 191 -13.04 5.91 -2.79
N PHE A 192 -13.96 6.57 -2.11
CA PHE A 192 -15.18 5.97 -1.59
C PHE A 192 -16.39 6.80 -2.06
N PRO A 193 -16.85 6.59 -3.31
CA PRO A 193 -17.83 7.47 -3.95
C PRO A 193 -19.19 7.49 -3.25
N GLU A 194 -19.55 6.43 -2.54
CA GLU A 194 -20.83 6.29 -1.83
C GLU A 194 -20.76 6.76 -0.35
N ALA A 195 -19.59 7.22 0.13
CA ALA A 195 -19.43 7.62 1.51
C ALA A 195 -19.95 9.06 1.74
N ALA A 196 -21.11 9.18 2.33
CA ALA A 196 -21.69 10.49 2.71
C ALA A 196 -21.13 11.07 4.03
N GLY A 197 -20.21 10.35 4.70
CA GLY A 197 -19.63 10.72 5.98
C GLY A 197 -18.46 9.79 6.33
N ARG A 198 -18.23 9.53 7.61
CA ARG A 198 -17.13 8.66 8.07
C ARG A 198 -17.11 7.30 7.34
N ILE A 199 -15.99 6.97 6.70
CA ILE A 199 -15.84 5.78 5.89
C ILE A 199 -15.87 4.51 6.75
N GLY A 200 -16.80 3.59 6.44
CA GLY A 200 -16.93 2.28 7.09
C GLY A 200 -16.01 1.22 6.48
N ASP A 201 -15.70 0.14 7.23
CA ASP A 201 -14.81 -0.94 6.76
C ASP A 201 -15.40 -1.73 5.57
N HIS A 202 -16.70 -1.62 5.30
CA HIS A 202 -17.38 -2.29 4.17
C HIS A 202 -17.75 -1.33 3.04
N ALA A 203 -17.30 -0.07 3.10
CA ALA A 203 -17.56 0.91 2.04
C ALA A 203 -16.97 0.43 0.72
N ARG A 204 -17.73 0.67 -0.36
CA ARG A 204 -17.29 0.36 -1.72
C ARG A 204 -16.25 1.38 -2.17
N MET A 205 -15.21 0.92 -2.86
CA MET A 205 -14.05 1.73 -3.21
C MET A 205 -13.70 1.64 -4.69
N GLU A 206 -13.15 2.72 -5.20
CA GLU A 206 -12.44 2.80 -6.48
C GLU A 206 -10.95 2.96 -6.20
N VAL A 207 -10.12 2.28 -6.98
CA VAL A 207 -8.66 2.31 -6.84
C VAL A 207 -8.05 2.89 -8.11
N GLU A 208 -7.33 3.99 -7.97
CA GLU A 208 -6.61 4.64 -9.06
C GLU A 208 -5.10 4.57 -8.81
N ILE A 209 -4.39 3.86 -9.69
CA ILE A 209 -2.94 3.68 -9.64
C ILE A 209 -2.31 4.70 -10.57
N GLY A 210 -1.63 5.69 -10.01
CA GLY A 210 -0.99 6.76 -10.76
C GLY A 210 0.30 6.32 -11.46
N ALA A 211 0.77 7.17 -12.36
CA ALA A 211 2.05 6.96 -13.03
C ALA A 211 3.22 6.94 -12.03
N PRO A 212 4.27 6.12 -12.26
CA PRO A 212 5.45 6.10 -11.43
C PRO A 212 6.14 7.47 -11.40
N LEU A 213 6.44 7.95 -10.20
CA LEU A 213 7.16 9.19 -9.95
C LEU A 213 8.63 8.85 -9.64
N ALA A 214 9.53 9.30 -10.49
CA ALA A 214 10.96 9.15 -10.24
C ALA A 214 11.42 10.14 -9.15
N PRO A 215 12.24 9.70 -8.17
CA PRO A 215 12.77 10.61 -7.18
C PRO A 215 13.72 11.62 -7.81
N PRO A 216 13.77 12.87 -7.31
CA PRO A 216 14.81 13.80 -7.69
C PRO A 216 16.18 13.23 -7.29
N ARG A 217 17.21 13.52 -8.07
CA ARG A 217 18.57 13.13 -7.68
C ARG A 217 18.97 13.90 -6.42
N PRO A 218 19.33 13.21 -5.32
CA PRO A 218 19.76 13.91 -4.12
C PRO A 218 21.11 14.60 -4.36
N ASN A 219 21.25 15.79 -3.83
CA ASN A 219 22.50 16.57 -3.92
C ASN A 219 23.64 15.96 -3.07
N SER A 220 23.33 15.01 -2.18
CA SER A 220 24.27 14.36 -1.29
C SER A 220 23.95 12.86 -1.16
N ARG A 221 24.92 12.08 -0.60
CA ARG A 221 24.72 10.64 -0.32
C ARG A 221 23.56 10.34 0.63
N ARG A 222 23.12 11.32 1.44
CA ARG A 222 21.97 11.22 2.35
C ARG A 222 21.00 12.36 2.06
N PRO A 223 19.71 12.08 1.86
CA PRO A 223 18.71 13.12 1.64
C PRO A 223 18.69 14.11 2.80
N THR A 224 18.70 15.39 2.48
CA THR A 224 18.53 16.47 3.46
C THR A 224 17.08 16.50 3.97
N ARG A 225 16.84 17.20 5.08
CA ARG A 225 15.48 17.38 5.61
C ARG A 225 14.57 18.12 4.63
N ILE A 226 15.12 19.06 3.86
CA ILE A 226 14.38 19.86 2.87
C ILE A 226 14.01 18.98 1.66
N GLU A 227 14.97 18.24 1.08
CA GLU A 227 14.71 17.30 -0.03
C GLU A 227 13.67 16.26 0.37
N LEU A 228 13.80 15.70 1.56
CA LEU A 228 12.85 14.72 2.09
C LEU A 228 11.45 15.30 2.29
N ALA A 229 11.36 16.54 2.79
CA ALA A 229 10.07 17.20 2.96
C ALA A 229 9.42 17.54 1.62
N GLY A 230 10.20 18.08 0.67
CA GLY A 230 9.73 18.41 -0.67
C GLY A 230 9.24 17.18 -1.43
N TRP A 231 10.03 16.08 -1.42
CA TRP A 231 9.63 14.84 -2.08
C TRP A 231 8.39 14.20 -1.44
N HIS A 232 8.30 14.23 -0.11
CA HIS A 232 7.10 13.77 0.61
C HIS A 232 5.87 14.59 0.21
N ALA A 233 6.00 15.92 0.11
CA ALA A 233 4.90 16.77 -0.32
C ALA A 233 4.43 16.45 -1.74
N THR A 234 5.35 16.22 -2.67
CA THR A 234 5.01 15.77 -4.03
C THR A 234 4.22 14.46 -4.02
N LEU A 235 4.69 13.46 -3.26
CA LEU A 235 4.02 12.15 -3.18
C LEU A 235 2.64 12.26 -2.55
N MET A 236 2.50 12.98 -1.43
CA MET A 236 1.21 13.16 -0.75
C MET A 236 0.24 13.99 -1.58
N GLY A 237 0.72 15.00 -2.31
CA GLY A 237 -0.07 15.78 -3.27
C GLY A 237 -0.66 14.90 -4.37
N GLU A 238 0.12 14.00 -4.93
CA GLU A 238 -0.37 13.09 -5.97
C GLU A 238 -1.35 12.03 -5.40
N ILE A 239 -1.07 11.46 -4.23
CA ILE A 239 -2.03 10.57 -3.55
C ILE A 239 -3.35 11.33 -3.24
N SER A 240 -3.26 12.58 -2.82
CA SER A 240 -4.41 13.47 -2.58
C SER A 240 -5.27 13.64 -3.83
N ARG A 241 -4.63 13.95 -4.95
CA ARG A 241 -5.30 14.08 -6.26
C ARG A 241 -6.01 12.79 -6.67
N LEU A 242 -5.30 11.65 -6.60
CA LEU A 242 -5.84 10.33 -6.95
C LEU A 242 -6.97 9.90 -6.00
N ALA A 243 -6.85 10.16 -4.70
CA ALA A 243 -7.86 9.82 -3.71
C ALA A 243 -9.06 10.78 -3.71
N GLY A 244 -9.00 11.89 -4.44
CA GLY A 244 -10.03 12.94 -4.38
C GLY A 244 -10.17 13.59 -3.00
N LYS A 245 -9.08 13.61 -2.22
CA LYS A 245 -9.04 14.17 -0.86
C LYS A 245 -8.08 15.36 -0.82
N THR A 246 -8.26 16.23 0.15
CA THR A 246 -7.32 17.33 0.41
C THR A 246 -6.18 16.88 1.33
N TRP A 247 -4.98 17.43 1.13
CA TRP A 247 -3.84 17.19 1.99
C TRP A 247 -3.23 18.51 2.46
N ASN A 248 -2.94 18.60 3.76
CA ASN A 248 -2.27 19.74 4.37
C ASN A 248 -1.07 19.22 5.18
N PRO A 249 0.17 19.61 4.83
CA PRO A 249 1.36 19.17 5.54
C PRO A 249 1.44 19.65 7.00
N ASN A 250 0.71 20.70 7.34
CA ASN A 250 0.71 21.33 8.66
C ASN A 250 -0.46 20.89 9.54
N SER A 251 -1.36 20.01 9.06
CA SER A 251 -2.46 19.52 9.89
C SER A 251 -1.92 18.62 11.00
N THR A 252 -2.45 18.78 12.20
CA THR A 252 -2.15 17.91 13.34
C THR A 252 -3.17 16.78 13.42
N ILE A 253 -2.78 15.63 13.99
CA ILE A 253 -3.69 14.48 14.17
C ILE A 253 -4.88 14.82 15.08
N GLY A 254 -4.81 15.96 15.81
CA GLY A 254 -5.87 16.47 16.69
C GLY A 254 -6.95 17.30 16.00
N ASP A 255 -6.79 17.66 14.72
CA ASP A 255 -7.76 18.48 13.96
C ASP A 255 -8.87 17.63 13.32
N GLN A 256 -9.09 16.41 13.78
CA GLN A 256 -10.20 15.56 13.35
C GLN A 256 -11.46 15.89 14.15
N PRO A 257 -12.60 16.17 13.50
CA PRO A 257 -13.88 16.34 14.14
C PRO A 257 -14.42 15.03 14.76
#